data_badede9bc7591e898607d08ac5a216f6
#
_entry.id   badede9bc7591e898607d08ac5a216f6
#
_cell.length_a   1.000
_cell.length_b   1.000
_cell.length_c   1.000
_cell.angle_alpha   90.00
_cell.angle_beta   90.00
_cell.angle_gamma   90.00
#
_symmetry.space_group_name_H-M   'P 1'
#
loop_
_entity.id
_entity.type
_entity.pdbx_description
1 polymer ?
#
loop_
_entity_poly.entity_id
_entity_poly.type
_entity_poly.pdbx_seq_one_letter_code
_entity_poly.pdbx_strand_id
1 'polypeptide(L)'
;MKPLLIASILVVACIFAAPATAQQEEAGVPILKAPYHLPVFTNEYVTVLKIFIPPGRNTGYHIHSEDSVSVNIVPADMINQNLGSSDVTRGERAPRGRAAYTAYGKEGPRTHKATNVGQTPFHNISFILKNRESGRFTPSSRANVPDYVQIMDNERVRGWRLVLEPGQSVAAITQTAPGIRIVLDGGELVETVSGYADRGWMLGSGEFYWQDPGITRGLRNIGTTRIEIEEFEIK
;
A
#
# COMPACT_ATOMS: atom_id res chain seq x y z
N MET A 1 35.91 -86.95 14.19
CA MET A 1 34.73 -86.15 13.73
C MET A 1 34.56 -84.99 14.73
N LYS A 2 34.83 -83.76 14.32
CA LYS A 2 34.62 -82.56 15.15
C LYS A 2 33.34 -81.89 14.75
N PRO A 3 32.45 -81.47 15.65
CA PRO A 3 31.24 -80.71 15.28
C PRO A 3 31.53 -79.26 14.96
N LEU A 4 30.97 -78.79 13.90
CA LEU A 4 31.01 -77.38 13.45
C LEU A 4 29.93 -76.60 14.19
N LEU A 5 30.29 -75.61 15.03
CA LEU A 5 29.38 -74.67 15.61
C LEU A 5 29.04 -73.56 14.59
N ILE A 6 27.83 -73.47 14.22
CA ILE A 6 27.30 -72.37 13.41
C ILE A 6 26.82 -71.27 14.38
N ALA A 7 27.49 -70.11 14.42
CA ALA A 7 27.07 -68.97 15.18
C ALA A 7 26.09 -68.09 14.29
N SER A 8 24.87 -68.03 14.71
CA SER A 8 23.86 -67.15 14.07
C SER A 8 24.05 -65.73 14.60
N ILE A 9 24.42 -64.78 13.72
CA ILE A 9 24.50 -63.36 14.02
C ILE A 9 23.10 -62.75 13.84
N LEU A 10 22.49 -62.32 14.94
CA LEU A 10 21.22 -61.58 14.93
C LEU A 10 21.51 -60.09 14.65
N VAL A 11 21.18 -59.60 13.44
CA VAL A 11 21.29 -58.18 13.09
C VAL A 11 20.01 -57.49 13.58
N VAL A 12 20.09 -56.74 14.67
CA VAL A 12 19.01 -55.85 15.14
C VAL A 12 19.10 -54.56 14.36
N ALA A 13 18.18 -54.36 13.39
CA ALA A 13 17.98 -53.09 12.68
C ALA A 13 17.26 -52.10 13.57
N CYS A 14 18.01 -51.17 14.15
CA CYS A 14 17.38 -49.98 14.83
C CYS A 14 16.79 -49.02 13.77
N ILE A 15 15.47 -49.02 13.63
CA ILE A 15 14.78 -48.01 12.83
C ILE A 15 14.74 -46.75 13.67
N PHE A 16 15.60 -45.80 13.37
CA PHE A 16 15.49 -44.42 13.89
C PHE A 16 14.34 -43.74 13.14
N ALA A 17 13.17 -43.67 13.76
CA ALA A 17 12.10 -42.76 13.31
C ALA A 17 12.60 -41.33 13.54
N ALA A 18 12.90 -40.60 12.47
CA ALA A 18 13.16 -39.18 12.54
C ALA A 18 11.88 -38.49 13.13
N PRO A 19 12.04 -37.60 14.12
CA PRO A 19 10.87 -36.84 14.60
C PRO A 19 10.30 -36.06 13.44
N ALA A 20 9.02 -36.27 13.15
CA ALA A 20 8.27 -35.40 12.28
C ALA A 20 8.30 -34.01 12.91
N THR A 21 9.09 -33.09 12.37
CA THR A 21 9.02 -31.69 12.73
C THR A 21 7.60 -31.24 12.36
N ALA A 22 6.76 -31.06 13.36
CA ALA A 22 5.47 -30.41 13.19
C ALA A 22 5.77 -29.07 12.53
N GLN A 23 5.36 -28.90 11.27
CA GLN A 23 5.39 -27.62 10.60
C GLN A 23 4.56 -26.68 11.45
N GLN A 24 5.23 -25.78 12.15
CA GLN A 24 4.56 -24.76 12.94
C GLN A 24 3.69 -23.97 11.97
N GLU A 25 2.38 -24.05 12.13
CA GLU A 25 1.43 -23.39 11.27
C GLU A 25 1.79 -21.90 11.28
N GLU A 26 2.13 -21.35 10.12
CA GLU A 26 2.63 -19.98 9.98
C GLU A 26 1.46 -19.03 10.24
N ALA A 27 1.31 -18.57 11.48
CA ALA A 27 0.23 -17.67 11.87
C ALA A 27 0.43 -16.28 11.23
N GLY A 28 -0.66 -15.68 10.73
CA GLY A 28 -0.61 -14.32 10.19
C GLY A 28 -0.36 -13.29 11.32
N VAL A 29 0.44 -12.27 11.03
CA VAL A 29 0.65 -11.13 11.91
C VAL A 29 -0.24 -9.93 11.49
N PRO A 30 -0.60 -9.00 12.38
CA PRO A 30 -1.26 -7.76 11.97
C PRO A 30 -0.44 -7.03 10.90
N ILE A 31 -1.09 -6.41 9.92
CA ILE A 31 -0.43 -5.71 8.80
C ILE A 31 0.64 -4.70 9.27
N LEU A 32 0.41 -4.01 10.38
CA LEU A 32 1.35 -3.03 10.95
C LEU A 32 2.65 -3.65 11.49
N LYS A 33 2.71 -4.99 11.60
CA LYS A 33 3.88 -5.76 12.05
C LYS A 33 4.47 -6.61 10.93
N ALA A 34 3.87 -6.59 9.75
CA ALA A 34 4.34 -7.39 8.63
C ALA A 34 5.69 -6.88 8.09
N PRO A 35 6.61 -7.77 7.67
CA PRO A 35 7.82 -7.38 6.98
C PRO A 35 7.54 -6.46 5.78
N TYR A 36 8.40 -5.46 5.57
CA TYR A 36 8.31 -4.50 4.46
C TYR A 36 7.09 -3.56 4.50
N HIS A 37 6.29 -3.57 5.58
CA HIS A 37 5.21 -2.63 5.84
C HIS A 37 5.66 -1.64 6.91
N LEU A 38 6.06 -0.45 6.52
CA LEU A 38 6.56 0.57 7.43
C LEU A 38 5.45 1.58 7.74
N PRO A 39 4.88 1.59 8.96
CA PRO A 39 4.01 2.67 9.41
C PRO A 39 4.79 3.97 9.51
N VAL A 40 4.38 4.99 8.75
CA VAL A 40 5.12 6.27 8.64
C VAL A 40 4.32 7.46 9.14
N PHE A 41 3.00 7.31 9.29
CA PHE A 41 2.12 8.36 9.81
C PHE A 41 0.86 7.73 10.39
N THR A 42 0.33 8.32 11.45
CA THR A 42 -0.97 7.96 12.01
C THR A 42 -1.65 9.18 12.62
N ASN A 43 -2.95 9.30 12.41
CA ASN A 43 -3.82 10.25 13.07
C ASN A 43 -5.17 9.60 13.40
N GLU A 44 -6.19 10.39 13.70
CA GLU A 44 -7.53 9.89 14.02
C GLU A 44 -8.26 9.24 12.83
N TYR A 45 -7.87 9.53 11.58
CA TYR A 45 -8.54 9.06 10.36
C TYR A 45 -7.82 7.90 9.67
N VAL A 46 -6.48 7.89 9.69
CA VAL A 46 -5.69 6.94 8.92
C VAL A 46 -4.43 6.47 9.66
N THR A 47 -3.92 5.32 9.22
CA THR A 47 -2.52 4.92 9.37
C THR A 47 -1.93 4.74 7.98
N VAL A 48 -0.85 5.46 7.65
CA VAL A 48 -0.17 5.38 6.35
C VAL A 48 1.02 4.44 6.45
N LEU A 49 1.09 3.51 5.50
CA LEU A 49 2.19 2.55 5.34
C LEU A 49 2.97 2.87 4.07
N LYS A 50 4.29 2.88 4.15
CA LYS A 50 5.18 2.67 3.00
C LYS A 50 5.50 1.19 2.91
N ILE A 51 5.16 0.58 1.78
CA ILE A 51 5.39 -0.84 1.51
C ILE A 51 6.49 -0.94 0.48
N PHE A 52 7.59 -1.60 0.83
CA PHE A 52 8.75 -1.74 -0.04
C PHE A 52 9.26 -3.19 -0.01
N ILE A 53 8.92 -3.98 -1.05
CA ILE A 53 9.27 -5.40 -1.12
C ILE A 53 10.36 -5.59 -2.18
N PRO A 54 11.61 -5.89 -1.79
CA PRO A 54 12.69 -6.17 -2.73
C PRO A 54 12.40 -7.40 -3.61
N PRO A 55 13.05 -7.52 -4.80
CA PRO A 55 13.01 -8.74 -5.60
C PRO A 55 13.31 -10.01 -4.79
N GLY A 56 12.52 -11.06 -5.00
CA GLY A 56 12.66 -12.35 -4.33
C GLY A 56 12.23 -12.37 -2.85
N ARG A 57 11.70 -11.27 -2.31
CA ARG A 57 11.25 -11.20 -0.90
C ARG A 57 9.73 -11.27 -0.78
N ASN A 58 9.27 -11.67 0.40
CA ASN A 58 7.85 -11.75 0.73
C ASN A 58 7.54 -11.13 2.09
N THR A 59 6.27 -10.82 2.30
CA THR A 59 5.76 -10.12 3.49
C THR A 59 5.53 -11.03 4.71
N GLY A 60 5.72 -12.35 4.58
CA GLY A 60 5.08 -13.28 5.51
C GLY A 60 3.55 -13.19 5.44
N TYR A 61 2.86 -14.08 6.12
CA TYR A 61 1.40 -13.98 6.23
C TYR A 61 1.02 -12.83 7.15
N HIS A 62 0.16 -11.95 6.63
CA HIS A 62 -0.33 -10.79 7.39
C HIS A 62 -1.83 -10.57 7.18
N ILE A 63 -2.45 -9.95 8.17
CA ILE A 63 -3.89 -9.81 8.31
C ILE A 63 -4.28 -8.37 7.95
N HIS A 64 -5.17 -8.23 6.98
CA HIS A 64 -5.93 -7.02 6.70
C HIS A 64 -7.30 -7.15 7.35
N SER A 65 -7.69 -6.21 8.20
CA SER A 65 -8.97 -6.20 8.92
C SER A 65 -9.74 -4.90 8.76
N GLU A 66 -9.08 -3.86 8.24
CA GLU A 66 -9.64 -2.52 8.12
C GLU A 66 -9.59 -2.08 6.65
N ASP A 67 -10.58 -1.30 6.24
CA ASP A 67 -10.63 -0.73 4.90
C ASP A 67 -9.35 0.02 4.57
N SER A 68 -8.91 -0.08 3.36
CA SER A 68 -7.68 0.57 2.93
C SER A 68 -7.70 1.03 1.48
N VAL A 69 -6.91 2.04 1.19
CA VAL A 69 -6.56 2.43 -0.16
C VAL A 69 -5.08 2.17 -0.37
N SER A 70 -4.73 1.60 -1.51
CA SER A 70 -3.35 1.36 -1.92
C SER A 70 -3.05 2.05 -3.24
N VAL A 71 -1.88 2.68 -3.36
CA VAL A 71 -1.41 3.38 -4.55
C VAL A 71 -0.05 2.85 -4.97
N ASN A 72 0.04 2.35 -6.20
CA ASN A 72 1.30 1.83 -6.74
C ASN A 72 2.24 2.96 -7.15
N ILE A 73 3.41 3.02 -6.54
CA ILE A 73 4.49 3.96 -6.91
C ILE A 73 5.47 3.30 -7.89
N VAL A 74 5.99 2.13 -7.54
CA VAL A 74 6.82 1.31 -8.42
C VAL A 74 6.18 -0.06 -8.57
N PRO A 75 5.61 -0.38 -9.75
CA PRO A 75 5.02 -1.68 -10.02
C PRO A 75 6.05 -2.79 -10.07
N ALA A 76 5.70 -3.97 -9.55
CA ALA A 76 6.49 -5.19 -9.70
C ALA A 76 5.58 -6.39 -10.00
N ASP A 77 6.19 -7.51 -10.40
CA ASP A 77 5.49 -8.77 -10.60
C ASP A 77 5.27 -9.43 -9.24
N MET A 78 4.03 -9.43 -8.80
CA MET A 78 3.64 -9.93 -7.49
C MET A 78 2.83 -11.21 -7.59
N ILE A 79 3.06 -12.13 -6.66
CA ILE A 79 2.17 -13.26 -6.41
C ILE A 79 1.62 -13.18 -4.99
N ASN A 80 0.39 -13.64 -4.82
CA ASN A 80 -0.30 -13.68 -3.53
C ASN A 80 -0.72 -15.11 -3.21
N GLN A 81 -0.61 -15.47 -1.93
CA GLN A 81 -1.06 -16.73 -1.39
C GLN A 81 -1.88 -16.48 -0.12
N ASN A 82 -3.11 -16.98 -0.07
CA ASN A 82 -3.92 -16.88 1.14
C ASN A 82 -3.46 -17.92 2.17
N LEU A 83 -3.57 -17.60 3.45
CA LEU A 83 -3.28 -18.55 4.53
C LEU A 83 -4.18 -19.78 4.41
N GLY A 84 -3.59 -20.96 4.60
CA GLY A 84 -4.30 -22.24 4.48
C GLY A 84 -4.58 -22.70 3.03
N SER A 85 -4.15 -21.95 2.01
CA SER A 85 -4.30 -22.35 0.61
C SER A 85 -2.94 -22.68 -0.01
N SER A 86 -2.89 -23.75 -0.81
CA SER A 86 -1.75 -24.04 -1.70
C SER A 86 -1.75 -23.15 -2.95
N ASP A 87 -2.87 -22.51 -3.27
CA ASP A 87 -3.03 -21.76 -4.50
C ASP A 87 -2.28 -20.43 -4.43
N VAL A 88 -1.53 -20.15 -5.48
CA VAL A 88 -0.81 -18.91 -5.67
C VAL A 88 -1.45 -18.15 -6.83
N THR A 89 -1.92 -16.96 -6.54
CA THR A 89 -2.51 -16.07 -7.55
C THR A 89 -1.44 -15.08 -8.04
N ARG A 90 -1.16 -15.10 -9.35
CA ARG A 90 -0.39 -14.05 -10.01
C ARG A 90 -1.37 -12.97 -10.46
N GLY A 91 -1.28 -11.77 -9.87
CA GLY A 91 -1.99 -10.61 -10.35
C GLY A 91 -1.35 -10.05 -11.62
N GLU A 92 -2.14 -9.32 -12.43
CA GLU A 92 -1.55 -8.47 -13.45
C GLU A 92 -0.65 -7.43 -12.76
N ARG A 93 0.46 -7.08 -13.43
CA ARG A 93 1.33 -5.99 -12.98
C ARG A 93 0.55 -4.69 -13.06
N ALA A 94 -0.05 -4.29 -11.94
CA ALA A 94 -0.84 -3.08 -11.88
C ALA A 94 0.05 -1.85 -12.19
N PRO A 95 -0.40 -0.93 -13.08
CA PRO A 95 0.41 0.22 -13.48
C PRO A 95 0.70 1.15 -12.30
N ARG A 96 1.74 1.99 -12.48
CA ARG A 96 1.99 3.09 -11.57
C ARG A 96 0.79 4.02 -11.49
N GLY A 97 0.49 4.55 -10.31
CA GLY A 97 -0.67 5.39 -10.06
C GLY A 97 -2.00 4.63 -10.08
N ARG A 98 -2.00 3.28 -10.09
CA ARG A 98 -3.23 2.57 -9.82
C ARG A 98 -3.57 2.69 -8.35
N ALA A 99 -4.66 3.39 -8.06
CA ALA A 99 -5.30 3.40 -6.75
C ALA A 99 -6.36 2.30 -6.65
N ALA A 100 -6.39 1.58 -5.53
CA ALA A 100 -7.37 0.53 -5.27
C ALA A 100 -7.88 0.63 -3.83
N TYR A 101 -9.20 0.64 -3.67
CA TYR A 101 -9.88 0.55 -2.37
C TYR A 101 -10.27 -0.90 -2.11
N THR A 102 -10.08 -1.37 -0.87
CA THR A 102 -10.55 -2.68 -0.42
C THR A 102 -11.34 -2.52 0.88
N ALA A 103 -12.57 -3.03 0.87
CA ALA A 103 -13.54 -2.89 1.96
C ALA A 103 -13.45 -4.08 2.96
N TYR A 104 -12.29 -4.27 3.58
CA TYR A 104 -12.09 -5.38 4.52
C TYR A 104 -13.04 -5.36 5.72
N GLY A 105 -13.48 -4.17 6.15
CA GLY A 105 -14.48 -4.05 7.21
C GLY A 105 -15.82 -4.67 6.85
N LYS A 106 -16.19 -4.65 5.55
CA LYS A 106 -17.43 -5.22 5.02
C LYS A 106 -17.25 -6.64 4.49
N GLU A 107 -16.15 -6.90 3.80
CA GLU A 107 -15.86 -8.19 3.16
C GLU A 107 -15.30 -9.22 4.15
N GLY A 108 -14.83 -8.77 5.30
CA GLY A 108 -14.15 -9.57 6.30
C GLY A 108 -12.62 -9.54 6.18
N PRO A 109 -11.91 -9.92 7.24
CA PRO A 109 -10.46 -9.92 7.25
C PRO A 109 -9.87 -10.91 6.26
N ARG A 110 -8.75 -10.52 5.64
CA ARG A 110 -7.99 -11.37 4.73
C ARG A 110 -6.58 -11.58 5.26
N THR A 111 -6.15 -12.83 5.32
CA THR A 111 -4.77 -13.18 5.65
C THR A 111 -4.07 -13.72 4.41
N HIS A 112 -3.02 -13.04 3.98
CA HIS A 112 -2.25 -13.43 2.80
C HIS A 112 -0.77 -13.11 2.94
N LYS A 113 0.02 -13.70 2.05
CA LYS A 113 1.44 -13.43 1.84
C LYS A 113 1.63 -12.91 0.42
N ALA A 114 2.28 -11.76 0.28
CA ALA A 114 2.66 -11.20 -1.02
C ALA A 114 4.16 -11.42 -1.27
N THR A 115 4.52 -11.93 -2.44
CA THR A 115 5.91 -12.19 -2.84
C THR A 115 6.23 -11.42 -4.12
N ASN A 116 7.32 -10.67 -4.12
CA ASN A 116 7.84 -10.03 -5.31
C ASN A 116 8.68 -11.04 -6.11
N VAL A 117 8.14 -11.50 -7.24
CA VAL A 117 8.81 -12.44 -8.17
C VAL A 117 9.44 -11.72 -9.37
N GLY A 118 9.35 -10.40 -9.41
CA GLY A 118 9.92 -9.54 -10.45
C GLY A 118 11.39 -9.18 -10.18
N GLN A 119 11.92 -8.30 -11.02
CA GLN A 119 13.30 -7.79 -10.95
C GLN A 119 13.39 -6.38 -10.37
N THR A 120 12.25 -5.68 -10.23
CA THR A 120 12.18 -4.34 -9.65
C THR A 120 11.61 -4.41 -8.23
N PRO A 121 12.04 -3.56 -7.29
CA PRO A 121 11.39 -3.43 -6.00
C PRO A 121 9.91 -3.04 -6.19
N PHE A 122 9.01 -3.67 -5.45
CA PHE A 122 7.64 -3.19 -5.32
C PHE A 122 7.61 -2.04 -4.34
N HIS A 123 7.07 -0.88 -4.73
CA HIS A 123 6.83 0.24 -3.83
C HIS A 123 5.37 0.68 -3.93
N ASN A 124 4.72 0.71 -2.80
CA ASN A 124 3.32 1.08 -2.67
C ASN A 124 3.14 1.98 -1.43
N ILE A 125 2.20 2.93 -1.52
CA ILE A 125 1.70 3.66 -0.36
C ILE A 125 0.29 3.17 -0.11
N SER A 126 0.06 2.62 1.09
CA SER A 126 -1.28 2.26 1.56
C SER A 126 -1.68 3.14 2.73
N PHE A 127 -2.93 3.56 2.77
CA PHE A 127 -3.49 4.16 3.97
C PHE A 127 -4.71 3.35 4.45
N ILE A 128 -4.60 2.90 5.68
CA ILE A 128 -5.63 2.14 6.39
C ILE A 128 -6.60 3.15 6.99
N LEU A 129 -7.89 3.00 6.66
CA LEU A 129 -8.95 3.87 7.14
C LEU A 129 -9.40 3.43 8.53
N LYS A 130 -9.28 4.30 9.50
CA LYS A 130 -9.83 4.07 10.85
C LYS A 130 -11.36 4.22 10.83
N ASN A 131 -12.01 3.64 11.86
CA ASN A 131 -13.47 3.73 12.03
C ASN A 131 -13.92 5.12 12.49
N ARG A 132 -13.46 6.14 11.76
CA ARG A 132 -13.87 7.52 11.98
C ARG A 132 -14.29 8.14 10.65
N GLU A 133 -15.56 8.35 10.53
CA GLU A 133 -16.13 9.11 9.43
C GLU A 133 -15.82 10.60 9.63
N SER A 134 -15.50 11.29 8.56
CA SER A 134 -15.27 12.73 8.64
C SER A 134 -16.59 13.49 8.87
N GLY A 135 -17.72 12.84 8.60
CA GLY A 135 -19.06 13.46 8.61
C GLY A 135 -19.25 14.50 7.51
N ARG A 136 -18.33 14.62 6.55
CA ARG A 136 -18.33 15.64 5.50
C ARG A 136 -18.67 15.01 4.15
N PHE A 137 -19.96 15.02 3.84
CA PHE A 137 -20.48 14.53 2.55
C PHE A 137 -20.70 15.65 1.53
N THR A 138 -20.14 16.84 1.76
CA THR A 138 -20.22 17.95 0.81
C THR A 138 -19.47 17.61 -0.48
N PRO A 139 -19.95 18.06 -1.65
CA PRO A 139 -19.19 17.91 -2.90
C PRO A 139 -17.78 18.48 -2.75
N SER A 140 -16.79 17.76 -3.30
CA SER A 140 -15.42 18.28 -3.35
C SER A 140 -15.33 19.46 -4.31
N SER A 141 -14.58 20.49 -3.96
CA SER A 141 -14.29 21.60 -4.89
C SER A 141 -13.48 21.14 -6.11
N ARG A 142 -12.77 19.99 -6.02
CA ARG A 142 -12.05 19.39 -7.17
C ARG A 142 -12.97 18.96 -8.28
N ALA A 143 -14.21 18.57 -7.99
CA ALA A 143 -15.18 18.14 -8.99
C ALA A 143 -15.51 19.23 -10.04
N ASN A 144 -15.25 20.49 -9.71
CA ASN A 144 -15.52 21.63 -10.59
C ASN A 144 -14.25 22.17 -11.29
N VAL A 145 -13.10 21.51 -11.12
CA VAL A 145 -11.81 21.91 -11.72
C VAL A 145 -11.38 20.85 -12.73
N PRO A 146 -11.38 21.16 -14.03
CA PRO A 146 -11.15 20.17 -15.11
C PRO A 146 -9.80 19.44 -15.02
N ASP A 147 -8.79 20.06 -14.42
CA ASP A 147 -7.45 19.46 -14.27
C ASP A 147 -7.46 18.26 -13.30
N TYR A 148 -8.45 18.16 -12.41
CA TYR A 148 -8.62 17.04 -11.49
C TYR A 148 -9.46 15.93 -12.11
N VAL A 149 -8.83 14.85 -12.50
CA VAL A 149 -9.51 13.66 -13.03
C VAL A 149 -9.89 12.73 -11.87
N GLN A 150 -11.19 12.52 -11.68
CA GLN A 150 -11.66 11.60 -10.63
C GLN A 150 -11.26 10.16 -10.96
N ILE A 151 -10.59 9.48 -10.01
CA ILE A 151 -10.09 8.11 -10.14
C ILE A 151 -10.78 7.13 -9.18
N MET A 152 -11.45 7.65 -8.14
CA MET A 152 -12.14 6.85 -7.14
C MET A 152 -13.29 7.63 -6.52
N ASP A 153 -14.41 6.93 -6.28
CA ASP A 153 -15.51 7.43 -5.44
C ASP A 153 -16.30 6.25 -4.89
N ASN A 154 -16.29 6.10 -3.58
CA ASN A 154 -17.00 5.05 -2.85
C ASN A 154 -17.53 5.61 -1.51
N GLU A 155 -18.06 4.75 -0.63
CA GLU A 155 -18.65 5.17 0.65
C GLU A 155 -17.65 5.80 1.62
N ARG A 156 -16.36 5.49 1.50
CA ARG A 156 -15.32 5.92 2.46
C ARG A 156 -14.35 6.95 1.92
N VAL A 157 -14.10 6.93 0.60
CA VAL A 157 -13.03 7.73 0.01
C VAL A 157 -13.45 8.19 -1.38
N ARG A 158 -13.05 9.40 -1.75
CA ARG A 158 -13.01 9.88 -3.12
C ARG A 158 -11.60 10.35 -3.46
N GLY A 159 -11.18 10.13 -4.70
CA GLY A 159 -9.81 10.39 -5.12
C GLY A 159 -9.75 11.00 -6.51
N TRP A 160 -8.74 11.84 -6.72
CA TRP A 160 -8.46 12.53 -7.99
C TRP A 160 -7.00 12.42 -8.34
N ARG A 161 -6.72 12.43 -9.63
CA ARG A 161 -5.40 12.59 -10.19
C ARG A 161 -5.26 13.98 -10.77
N LEU A 162 -4.13 14.62 -10.49
CA LEU A 162 -3.72 15.90 -11.07
C LEU A 162 -2.37 15.73 -11.75
N VAL A 163 -2.27 16.24 -12.98
CA VAL A 163 -1.03 16.35 -13.75
C VAL A 163 -0.75 17.81 -13.98
N LEU A 164 0.48 18.24 -13.73
CA LEU A 164 0.95 19.60 -13.99
C LEU A 164 2.20 19.54 -14.87
N GLU A 165 2.08 19.97 -16.12
CA GLU A 165 3.23 20.18 -16.99
C GLU A 165 4.09 21.37 -16.50
N PRO A 166 5.36 21.49 -16.93
CA PRO A 166 6.21 22.62 -16.58
C PRO A 166 5.52 23.96 -16.81
N GLY A 167 5.50 24.82 -15.78
CA GLY A 167 4.86 26.14 -15.80
C GLY A 167 3.34 26.14 -15.61
N GLN A 168 2.68 24.99 -15.62
CA GLN A 168 1.23 24.89 -15.45
C GLN A 168 0.81 25.18 -14.00
N SER A 169 -0.34 25.84 -13.87
CA SER A 169 -1.04 26.08 -12.61
C SER A 169 -2.43 25.46 -12.66
N VAL A 170 -2.94 25.05 -11.53
CA VAL A 170 -4.32 24.62 -11.36
C VAL A 170 -5.08 25.63 -10.48
N ALA A 171 -6.37 25.80 -10.75
CA ALA A 171 -7.24 26.66 -9.97
C ALA A 171 -7.25 26.25 -8.49
N ALA A 172 -7.30 27.23 -7.61
CA ALA A 172 -7.35 26.97 -6.17
C ALA A 172 -8.62 26.19 -5.80
N ILE A 173 -8.41 25.18 -4.96
CA ILE A 173 -9.49 24.35 -4.40
C ILE A 173 -9.51 24.48 -2.88
N THR A 174 -10.69 24.35 -2.29
CA THR A 174 -10.82 24.21 -0.85
C THR A 174 -10.90 22.73 -0.49
N GLN A 175 -9.99 22.26 0.37
CA GLN A 175 -10.06 20.91 0.91
C GLN A 175 -11.32 20.76 1.75
N THR A 176 -12.26 19.91 1.35
CA THR A 176 -13.57 19.82 2.02
C THR A 176 -13.62 18.79 3.13
N ALA A 177 -12.77 17.76 3.06
CA ALA A 177 -12.66 16.70 4.05
C ALA A 177 -11.17 16.40 4.37
N PRO A 178 -10.87 15.74 5.51
CA PRO A 178 -9.52 15.26 5.78
C PRO A 178 -9.01 14.41 4.62
N GLY A 179 -7.74 14.51 4.26
CA GLY A 179 -7.26 13.80 3.08
C GLY A 179 -5.75 13.60 3.03
N ILE A 180 -5.31 12.99 1.95
CA ILE A 180 -3.91 12.69 1.71
C ILE A 180 -3.56 12.97 0.24
N ARG A 181 -2.41 13.61 0.02
CA ARG A 181 -1.77 13.77 -1.30
C ARG A 181 -0.66 12.76 -1.41
N ILE A 182 -0.58 12.02 -2.50
CA ILE A 182 0.48 11.06 -2.82
C ILE A 182 1.16 11.51 -4.10
N VAL A 183 2.48 11.54 -4.10
CA VAL A 183 3.30 11.97 -5.24
C VAL A 183 3.69 10.76 -6.07
N LEU A 184 3.25 10.75 -7.34
CA LEU A 184 3.68 9.76 -8.32
C LEU A 184 4.94 10.23 -9.04
N ASP A 185 4.89 11.39 -9.69
CA ASP A 185 6.05 12.07 -10.28
C ASP A 185 6.31 13.37 -9.52
N GLY A 186 7.52 13.49 -9.01
CA GLY A 186 7.94 14.66 -8.25
C GLY A 186 8.50 15.79 -9.14
N GLY A 187 8.79 16.90 -8.48
CA GLY A 187 9.35 18.11 -9.11
C GLY A 187 9.21 19.34 -8.22
N GLU A 188 9.54 20.48 -8.76
CA GLU A 188 9.46 21.77 -8.05
C GLU A 188 8.04 22.35 -8.14
N LEU A 189 7.38 22.44 -7.00
CA LEU A 189 6.01 22.93 -6.87
C LEU A 189 5.95 24.18 -6.00
N VAL A 190 5.13 25.16 -6.38
CA VAL A 190 4.68 26.22 -5.48
C VAL A 190 3.23 25.95 -5.08
N GLU A 191 2.99 25.97 -3.78
CA GLU A 191 1.66 25.94 -3.19
C GLU A 191 1.32 27.33 -2.69
N THR A 192 0.20 27.89 -3.17
CA THR A 192 -0.37 29.13 -2.68
C THR A 192 -1.50 28.80 -1.71
N VAL A 193 -1.47 29.36 -0.50
CA VAL A 193 -2.51 29.18 0.50
C VAL A 193 -3.10 30.55 0.81
N SER A 194 -4.43 30.68 0.69
CA SER A 194 -5.10 31.96 0.93
C SER A 194 -4.74 32.54 2.30
N GLY A 195 -4.25 33.78 2.32
CA GLY A 195 -3.84 34.50 3.53
C GLY A 195 -2.42 34.20 4.05
N TYR A 196 -1.65 33.39 3.32
CA TYR A 196 -0.25 33.03 3.66
C TYR A 196 0.71 33.32 2.50
N ALA A 197 1.99 33.39 2.80
CA ALA A 197 3.02 33.46 1.77
C ALA A 197 3.10 32.15 0.97
N ASP A 198 3.42 32.27 -0.30
CA ASP A 198 3.65 31.10 -1.18
C ASP A 198 4.74 30.20 -0.62
N ARG A 199 4.53 28.88 -0.73
CA ARG A 199 5.46 27.87 -0.23
C ARG A 199 6.00 27.03 -1.37
N GLY A 200 7.32 27.02 -1.52
CA GLY A 200 8.01 26.12 -2.44
C GLY A 200 8.19 24.72 -1.86
N TRP A 201 8.04 23.72 -2.70
CA TRP A 201 8.24 22.31 -2.40
C TRP A 201 9.12 21.66 -3.44
N MET A 202 10.04 20.79 -2.99
CA MET A 202 10.64 19.78 -3.84
C MET A 202 9.96 18.46 -3.54
N LEU A 203 9.10 18.00 -4.44
CA LEU A 203 8.34 16.77 -4.28
C LEU A 203 9.16 15.57 -4.75
N GLY A 204 9.23 14.52 -3.94
CA GLY A 204 9.82 13.22 -4.31
C GLY A 204 8.75 12.17 -4.62
N SER A 205 9.00 11.34 -5.64
CA SER A 205 8.11 10.19 -5.93
C SER A 205 8.01 9.26 -4.71
N GLY A 206 6.79 8.86 -4.35
CA GLY A 206 6.52 8.05 -3.16
C GLY A 206 6.50 8.85 -1.84
N GLU A 207 6.48 10.17 -1.92
CA GLU A 207 6.14 11.01 -0.77
C GLU A 207 4.63 11.17 -0.63
N PHE A 208 4.18 11.52 0.57
CA PHE A 208 2.79 11.84 0.85
C PHE A 208 2.68 13.02 1.81
N TYR A 209 1.57 13.73 1.74
CA TYR A 209 1.27 14.89 2.57
C TYR A 209 -0.16 14.82 3.08
N TRP A 210 -0.32 15.01 4.38
CA TRP A 210 -1.66 15.12 4.97
C TRP A 210 -2.32 16.43 4.56
N GLN A 211 -3.61 16.40 4.33
CA GLN A 211 -4.42 17.53 3.86
C GLN A 211 -5.52 17.83 4.88
N ASP A 212 -5.34 18.90 5.66
CA ASP A 212 -6.36 19.35 6.58
C ASP A 212 -7.55 19.99 5.84
N PRO A 213 -8.79 19.77 6.32
CA PRO A 213 -9.96 20.40 5.75
C PRO A 213 -10.01 21.91 6.03
N GLY A 214 -10.76 22.65 5.20
CA GLY A 214 -10.98 24.10 5.34
C GLY A 214 -9.88 24.96 4.71
N ILE A 215 -8.79 24.37 4.22
CA ILE A 215 -7.69 25.13 3.60
C ILE A 215 -7.93 25.26 2.10
N THR A 216 -7.87 26.50 1.59
CA THR A 216 -7.92 26.81 0.16
C THR A 216 -6.49 26.96 -0.37
N ARG A 217 -6.16 26.18 -1.40
CA ARG A 217 -4.80 26.15 -1.98
C ARG A 217 -4.82 25.99 -3.49
N GLY A 218 -3.91 26.69 -4.15
CA GLY A 218 -3.57 26.51 -5.57
C GLY A 218 -2.19 25.88 -5.69
N LEU A 219 -1.94 25.21 -6.82
CA LEU A 219 -0.67 24.56 -7.12
C LEU A 219 -0.12 25.04 -8.45
N ARG A 220 1.19 25.24 -8.53
CA ARG A 220 1.90 25.58 -9.76
C ARG A 220 3.20 24.80 -9.84
N ASN A 221 3.42 24.11 -10.97
CA ASN A 221 4.69 23.50 -11.29
C ASN A 221 5.66 24.59 -11.77
N ILE A 222 6.73 24.85 -11.02
CA ILE A 222 7.77 25.84 -11.36
C ILE A 222 9.04 25.18 -11.88
N GLY A 223 9.08 23.84 -11.89
CA GLY A 223 10.21 23.06 -12.36
C GLY A 223 10.18 22.80 -13.87
N THR A 224 11.08 21.93 -14.30
CA THR A 224 11.26 21.55 -15.72
C THR A 224 10.71 20.14 -16.03
N THR A 225 10.21 19.42 -15.03
CA THR A 225 9.65 18.07 -15.16
C THR A 225 8.14 18.09 -14.90
N ARG A 226 7.42 17.16 -15.53
CA ARG A 226 6.01 16.90 -15.25
C ARG A 226 5.86 16.43 -13.81
N ILE A 227 4.85 16.95 -13.12
CA ILE A 227 4.42 16.51 -11.78
C ILE A 227 3.12 15.74 -11.93
N GLU A 228 3.03 14.59 -11.25
CA GLU A 228 1.79 13.82 -11.14
C GLU A 228 1.53 13.46 -9.68
N ILE A 229 0.33 13.79 -9.19
CA ILE A 229 -0.11 13.53 -7.82
C ILE A 229 -1.50 12.90 -7.81
N GLU A 230 -1.78 12.14 -6.77
CA GLU A 230 -3.12 11.70 -6.42
C GLU A 230 -3.53 12.29 -5.09
N GLU A 231 -4.73 12.81 -5.02
CA GLU A 231 -5.30 13.41 -3.82
C GLU A 231 -6.59 12.72 -3.42
N PHE A 232 -6.68 12.33 -2.17
CA PHE A 232 -7.81 11.61 -1.61
C PHE A 232 -8.48 12.43 -0.51
N GLU A 233 -9.80 12.36 -0.44
CA GLU A 233 -10.61 12.87 0.66
C GLU A 233 -11.32 11.71 1.35
N ILE A 234 -11.29 11.68 2.68
CA ILE A 234 -11.92 10.68 3.54
C ILE A 234 -13.33 11.19 3.89
N LYS A 235 -14.33 10.37 3.63
CA LYS A 235 -15.75 10.67 3.89
C LYS A 235 -16.16 10.38 5.33
#